data_bc5c8da9acb37b3b63000480105e06d5
#
_entry.id   bc5c8da9acb37b3b63000480105e06d5
#
_cell.length_a   1.000
_cell.length_b   1.000
_cell.length_c   1.000
_cell.angle_alpha   90.00
_cell.angle_beta   90.00
_cell.angle_gamma   90.00
#
_symmetry.space_group_name_H-M   'P 1'
#
loop_
_entity.id
_entity.type
_entity.pdbx_description
1 polymer ?
#
loop_
_entity_poly.entity_id
_entity_poly.type
_entity_poly.pdbx_seq_one_letter_code
_entity_poly.pdbx_strand_id
1 'polypeptide(L)'
;MNALIGLLALSGCASLSGSKDQFFVCSYDVVWSAALESVKDRPIQVQDKDKGLIETDWIEMEGTERSYGAFEREAFGNRERARMTVAVKRLNDVTSVSVLENRQRWHLKGGISQESTKWWPIDPSEEAEATVVNRLNRKLKEKGCLAS
;
A
#
# COMPACT_ATOMS: atom_id res chain seq x y z
N MET A 1 28.15 -47.07 -9.61
CA MET A 1 26.84 -46.75 -8.99
C MET A 1 26.93 -45.33 -8.45
N ASN A 2 26.52 -44.34 -9.25
CA ASN A 2 26.55 -42.93 -8.85
C ASN A 2 25.10 -42.48 -8.59
N ALA A 3 24.79 -42.20 -7.33
CA ALA A 3 23.50 -41.64 -6.94
C ALA A 3 23.57 -40.11 -7.06
N LEU A 4 22.86 -39.55 -8.03
CA LEU A 4 22.62 -38.10 -8.18
C LEU A 4 21.50 -37.71 -7.21
N ILE A 5 21.83 -36.95 -6.17
CA ILE A 5 20.85 -36.33 -5.28
C ILE A 5 20.45 -35.01 -5.91
N GLY A 6 19.25 -34.96 -6.48
CA GLY A 6 18.64 -33.74 -6.99
C GLY A 6 18.15 -32.85 -5.87
N LEU A 7 18.76 -31.66 -5.74
CA LEU A 7 18.33 -30.62 -4.81
C LEU A 7 17.13 -29.88 -5.39
N LEU A 8 15.92 -30.14 -4.90
CA LEU A 8 14.70 -29.41 -5.23
C LEU A 8 14.72 -28.09 -4.48
N ALA A 9 15.04 -27.01 -5.20
CA ALA A 9 14.86 -25.65 -4.69
C ALA A 9 13.36 -25.31 -4.72
N LEU A 10 12.74 -25.30 -3.54
CA LEU A 10 11.39 -24.75 -3.34
C LEU A 10 11.48 -23.23 -3.39
N SER A 11 11.21 -22.67 -4.57
CA SER A 11 10.99 -21.23 -4.73
C SER A 11 9.66 -20.89 -4.05
N GLY A 12 9.73 -20.44 -2.81
CA GLY A 12 8.59 -19.88 -2.10
C GLY A 12 8.15 -18.59 -2.79
N CYS A 13 7.07 -18.63 -3.56
CA CYS A 13 6.35 -17.43 -3.96
C CYS A 13 5.78 -16.79 -2.70
N ALA A 14 6.43 -15.76 -2.18
CA ALA A 14 5.81 -14.84 -1.23
C ALA A 14 4.67 -14.16 -1.98
N SER A 15 3.43 -14.59 -1.73
CA SER A 15 2.24 -13.88 -2.15
C SER A 15 2.27 -12.51 -1.49
N LEU A 16 2.60 -11.46 -2.23
CA LEU A 16 2.33 -10.08 -1.84
C LEU A 16 0.79 -9.94 -1.85
N SER A 17 0.21 -10.21 -0.70
CA SER A 17 -1.21 -10.01 -0.43
C SER A 17 -1.47 -8.51 -0.48
N GLY A 18 -2.25 -8.04 -1.45
CA GLY A 18 -2.87 -6.75 -1.29
C GLY A 18 -3.18 -5.93 -2.53
N SER A 19 -2.31 -5.59 -3.43
CA SER A 19 -2.72 -4.70 -4.52
C SER A 19 -3.30 -5.48 -5.69
N LYS A 20 -4.57 -5.24 -6.00
CA LYS A 20 -5.17 -5.70 -7.26
C LYS A 20 -4.81 -4.71 -8.36
N ASP A 21 -3.99 -5.14 -9.31
CA ASP A 21 -3.71 -4.35 -10.50
C ASP A 21 -5.01 -4.12 -11.28
N GLN A 22 -5.23 -2.87 -11.66
CA GLN A 22 -6.33 -2.48 -12.52
C GLN A 22 -5.78 -2.08 -13.89
N PHE A 23 -6.49 -2.44 -14.94
CA PHE A 23 -6.07 -2.22 -16.31
C PHE A 23 -7.05 -1.29 -17.02
N PHE A 24 -6.52 -0.32 -17.77
CA PHE A 24 -7.31 0.68 -18.47
C PHE A 24 -6.86 0.82 -19.92
N VAL A 25 -7.81 0.84 -20.83
CA VAL A 25 -7.57 1.15 -22.25
C VAL A 25 -7.55 2.68 -22.40
N CYS A 26 -6.45 3.28 -21.96
CA CYS A 26 -6.26 4.72 -21.96
C CYS A 26 -4.78 5.08 -22.06
N SER A 27 -4.49 6.29 -22.54
CA SER A 27 -3.13 6.76 -22.58
C SER A 27 -2.54 6.90 -21.17
N TYR A 28 -1.24 6.64 -21.06
CA TYR A 28 -0.50 6.77 -19.81
C TYR A 28 -0.70 8.14 -19.14
N ASP A 29 -0.69 9.22 -19.92
CA ASP A 29 -0.83 10.58 -19.39
C ASP A 29 -2.21 10.82 -18.74
N VAL A 30 -3.26 10.28 -19.33
CA VAL A 30 -4.62 10.36 -18.77
C VAL A 30 -4.71 9.57 -17.46
N VAL A 31 -4.17 8.35 -17.46
CA VAL A 31 -4.18 7.50 -16.25
C VAL A 31 -3.30 8.10 -15.16
N TRP A 32 -2.13 8.62 -15.50
CA TRP A 32 -1.25 9.31 -14.56
C TRP A 32 -1.92 10.50 -13.88
N SER A 33 -2.58 11.36 -14.68
CA SER A 33 -3.32 12.52 -14.14
C SER A 33 -4.44 12.08 -13.19
N ALA A 34 -5.20 11.05 -13.55
CA ALA A 34 -6.25 10.52 -12.70
C ALA A 34 -5.70 9.89 -11.40
N ALA A 35 -4.55 9.22 -11.47
CA ALA A 35 -3.87 8.67 -10.31
C ALA A 35 -3.44 9.77 -9.33
N LEU A 36 -2.86 10.86 -9.80
CA LEU A 36 -2.54 12.02 -8.97
C LEU A 36 -3.79 12.61 -8.30
N GLU A 37 -4.88 12.75 -9.05
CA GLU A 37 -6.12 13.28 -8.49
C GLU A 37 -6.76 12.34 -7.45
N SER A 38 -6.53 11.03 -7.55
CA SER A 38 -7.11 10.06 -6.62
C SER A 38 -6.55 10.16 -5.19
N VAL A 39 -5.34 10.70 -5.04
CA VAL A 39 -4.62 10.87 -3.76
C VAL A 39 -4.44 12.33 -3.35
N LYS A 40 -5.13 13.27 -4.01
CA LYS A 40 -4.97 14.72 -3.79
C LYS A 40 -5.32 15.22 -2.39
N ASP A 41 -6.04 14.43 -1.61
CA ASP A 41 -6.38 14.70 -0.20
C ASP A 41 -5.20 14.42 0.74
N ARG A 42 -4.08 13.93 0.21
CA ARG A 42 -2.86 13.63 0.96
C ARG A 42 -1.68 14.40 0.40
N PRO A 43 -0.76 14.89 1.24
CA PRO A 43 0.49 15.45 0.77
C PRO A 43 1.26 14.41 -0.05
N ILE A 44 1.79 14.81 -1.20
CA ILE A 44 2.59 13.93 -2.06
C ILE A 44 4.06 14.15 -1.72
N GLN A 45 4.75 13.06 -1.36
CA GLN A 45 6.18 13.05 -1.08
C GLN A 45 7.00 12.74 -2.33
N VAL A 46 6.55 11.77 -3.14
CA VAL A 46 7.22 11.37 -4.38
C VAL A 46 6.24 11.43 -5.53
N GLN A 47 6.64 12.10 -6.60
CA GLN A 47 5.93 12.15 -7.87
C GLN A 47 6.95 11.98 -9.00
N ASP A 48 7.12 10.75 -9.46
CA ASP A 48 8.07 10.40 -10.53
C ASP A 48 7.28 9.76 -11.69
N LYS A 49 6.98 10.59 -12.70
CA LYS A 49 6.18 10.16 -13.85
C LYS A 49 6.93 9.17 -14.75
N ASP A 50 8.25 9.29 -14.82
CA ASP A 50 9.06 8.41 -15.66
C ASP A 50 9.14 6.99 -15.10
N LYS A 51 9.17 6.88 -13.76
CA LYS A 51 9.09 5.59 -13.07
C LYS A 51 7.65 5.14 -12.82
N GLY A 52 6.68 6.02 -13.06
CA GLY A 52 5.27 5.72 -12.80
C GLY A 52 4.97 5.58 -11.30
N LEU A 53 5.63 6.36 -10.45
CA LEU A 53 5.50 6.24 -8.99
C LEU A 53 4.95 7.51 -8.37
N ILE A 54 3.88 7.35 -7.59
CA ILE A 54 3.34 8.38 -6.71
C ILE A 54 3.35 7.81 -5.30
N GLU A 55 3.95 8.54 -4.35
CA GLU A 55 3.95 8.16 -2.95
C GLU A 55 3.52 9.36 -2.11
N THR A 56 2.54 9.16 -1.24
CA THR A 56 2.09 10.19 -0.32
C THR A 56 3.00 10.24 0.91
N ASP A 57 2.96 11.32 1.62
CA ASP A 57 3.60 11.40 2.93
C ASP A 57 2.85 10.53 3.95
N TRP A 58 3.51 10.25 5.08
CA TRP A 58 2.91 9.57 6.20
C TRP A 58 1.86 10.44 6.88
N ILE A 59 0.66 9.88 7.08
CA ILE A 59 -0.39 10.50 7.88
C ILE A 59 -0.53 9.70 9.16
N GLU A 60 -0.34 10.36 10.29
CA GLU A 60 -0.56 9.77 11.60
C GLU A 60 -2.04 9.83 11.98
N MET A 61 -2.52 8.78 12.64
CA MET A 61 -3.89 8.64 13.10
C MET A 61 -3.93 7.89 14.43
N GLU A 62 -5.05 8.02 15.13
CA GLU A 62 -5.32 7.16 16.27
C GLU A 62 -5.51 5.71 15.80
N GLY A 63 -4.81 4.79 16.45
CA GLY A 63 -4.97 3.38 16.17
C GLY A 63 -6.21 2.80 16.84
N THR A 64 -6.57 1.59 16.47
CA THR A 64 -7.64 0.84 17.12
C THR A 64 -7.31 0.61 18.59
N GLU A 65 -8.23 0.95 19.49
CA GLU A 65 -8.09 0.66 20.93
C GLU A 65 -7.82 -0.83 21.13
N ARG A 66 -6.78 -1.13 21.89
CA ARG A 66 -6.46 -2.49 22.30
C ARG A 66 -6.26 -2.51 23.82
N SER A 67 -7.06 -3.33 24.47
CA SER A 67 -6.81 -3.71 25.84
C SER A 67 -5.79 -4.85 25.89
N TYR A 68 -4.74 -4.69 26.66
CA TYR A 68 -3.73 -5.73 26.88
C TYR A 68 -3.80 -6.25 28.32
N GLY A 69 -4.03 -7.55 28.45
CA GLY A 69 -3.92 -8.27 29.72
C GLY A 69 -5.13 -8.17 30.61
N ALA A 70 -5.07 -8.88 31.76
CA ALA A 70 -6.16 -9.04 32.73
C ALA A 70 -6.61 -7.74 33.42
N PHE A 71 -5.96 -6.61 33.20
CA PHE A 71 -6.22 -5.33 33.85
C PHE A 71 -6.63 -4.21 32.90
N GLU A 72 -7.04 -4.52 31.66
CA GLU A 72 -7.52 -3.53 30.68
C GLU A 72 -6.73 -2.21 30.69
N ARG A 73 -5.40 -2.32 30.69
CA ARG A 73 -4.57 -1.12 30.62
C ARG A 73 -4.70 -0.55 29.22
N GLU A 74 -5.27 0.64 29.11
CA GLU A 74 -5.20 1.45 27.91
C GLU A 74 -3.72 1.53 27.47
N ALA A 75 -3.45 1.04 26.28
CA ALA A 75 -2.10 1.13 25.74
C ALA A 75 -1.82 2.60 25.42
N PHE A 76 -1.08 3.26 26.32
CA PHE A 76 -0.53 4.58 26.03
C PHE A 76 0.22 4.52 24.69
N GLY A 77 -0.18 5.37 23.74
CA GLY A 77 0.49 5.48 22.45
C GLY A 77 -0.07 4.55 21.36
N ASN A 78 -1.38 4.39 21.31
CA ASN A 78 -2.06 3.71 20.19
C ASN A 78 -2.05 4.60 18.95
N ARG A 79 -0.86 4.76 18.34
CA ARG A 79 -0.64 5.58 17.15
C ARG A 79 -0.39 4.68 15.96
N GLU A 80 -1.07 4.98 14.88
CA GLU A 80 -0.82 4.37 13.58
C GLU A 80 -0.40 5.46 12.59
N ARG A 81 0.25 5.06 11.52
CA ARG A 81 0.49 5.92 10.36
C ARG A 81 0.33 5.12 9.08
N ALA A 82 -0.12 5.81 8.05
CA ALA A 82 -0.29 5.21 6.75
C ALA A 82 0.16 6.15 5.64
N ARG A 83 0.65 5.58 4.54
CA ARG A 83 0.90 6.28 3.28
C ARG A 83 0.41 5.43 2.12
N MET A 84 0.03 6.08 1.03
CA MET A 84 -0.36 5.43 -0.21
C MET A 84 0.79 5.42 -1.20
N THR A 85 0.97 4.29 -1.86
CA THR A 85 1.83 4.14 -3.02
C THR A 85 0.96 3.78 -4.20
N VAL A 86 1.02 4.56 -5.27
CA VAL A 86 0.34 4.30 -6.52
C VAL A 86 1.38 4.11 -7.61
N ALA A 87 1.37 2.94 -8.23
CA ALA A 87 2.25 2.63 -9.35
C ALA A 87 1.45 2.57 -10.65
N VAL A 88 1.90 3.31 -11.65
CA VAL A 88 1.30 3.39 -12.98
C VAL A 88 2.28 2.84 -14.00
N LYS A 89 1.88 1.81 -14.76
CA LYS A 89 2.77 1.16 -15.72
C LYS A 89 2.11 1.08 -17.09
N ARG A 90 2.88 1.35 -18.13
CA ARG A 90 2.46 1.12 -19.51
C ARG A 90 2.73 -0.34 -19.88
N LEU A 91 1.69 -1.03 -20.35
CA LEU A 91 1.75 -2.43 -20.80
C LEU A 91 1.13 -2.51 -22.20
N ASN A 92 1.96 -2.38 -23.23
CA ASN A 92 1.49 -2.34 -24.62
C ASN A 92 0.35 -1.32 -24.85
N ASP A 93 -0.86 -1.80 -25.11
CA ASP A 93 -2.04 -0.97 -25.41
C ASP A 93 -2.86 -0.60 -24.18
N VAL A 94 -2.47 -1.06 -22.98
CA VAL A 94 -3.16 -0.78 -21.73
C VAL A 94 -2.21 -0.13 -20.71
N THR A 95 -2.78 0.60 -19.78
CA THR A 95 -2.06 1.15 -18.63
C THR A 95 -2.56 0.46 -17.37
N SER A 96 -1.65 -0.12 -16.60
CA SER A 96 -2.00 -0.71 -15.30
C SER A 96 -1.77 0.28 -14.17
N VAL A 97 -2.59 0.18 -13.15
CA VAL A 97 -2.46 0.93 -11.89
C VAL A 97 -2.58 -0.02 -10.72
N SER A 98 -1.62 0.02 -9.81
CA SER A 98 -1.70 -0.63 -8.52
C SER A 98 -1.72 0.40 -7.41
N VAL A 99 -2.55 0.18 -6.40
CA VAL A 99 -2.67 1.02 -5.21
C VAL A 99 -2.36 0.16 -4.00
N LEU A 100 -1.42 0.62 -3.19
CA LEU A 100 -1.00 -0.08 -1.98
C LEU A 100 -0.91 0.91 -0.81
N GLU A 101 -1.54 0.57 0.30
CA GLU A 101 -1.33 1.26 1.56
C GLU A 101 -0.17 0.62 2.34
N ASN A 102 0.78 1.43 2.76
CA ASN A 102 1.76 1.03 3.75
C ASN A 102 1.29 1.55 5.10
N ARG A 103 1.00 0.66 6.05
CA ARG A 103 0.51 1.01 7.38
C ARG A 103 1.48 0.53 8.45
N GLN A 104 1.69 1.34 9.46
CA GLN A 104 2.57 1.04 10.58
C GLN A 104 1.91 1.44 11.89
N ARG A 105 2.27 0.72 12.95
CA ARG A 105 1.85 1.01 14.32
C ARG A 105 3.07 1.33 15.17
N TRP A 106 2.92 2.32 16.05
CA TRP A 106 3.90 2.64 17.06
C TRP A 106 3.82 1.63 18.20
N HIS A 107 4.93 1.00 18.51
CA HIS A 107 5.05 0.11 19.64
C HIS A 107 5.92 0.74 20.73
N LEU A 108 5.31 0.96 21.89
CA LEU A 108 6.04 1.17 23.12
C LEU A 108 6.39 -0.22 23.67
N LYS A 109 7.61 -0.68 23.54
CA LYS A 109 8.08 -1.82 24.32
C LYS A 109 8.39 -1.33 25.73
N GLY A 110 7.48 -1.57 26.67
CA GLY A 110 7.72 -1.50 28.09
C GLY A 110 8.32 -2.83 28.55
N GLY A 111 9.51 -2.82 29.14
CA GLY A 111 10.18 -4.00 29.72
C GLY A 111 11.68 -3.84 29.77
N ILE A 112 12.34 -4.80 30.39
CA ILE A 112 13.79 -4.85 30.64
C ILE A 112 14.62 -4.98 29.33
N SER A 113 13.98 -5.29 28.21
CA SER A 113 14.65 -5.29 26.91
C SER A 113 14.69 -3.87 26.34
N GLN A 114 15.89 -3.34 26.15
CA GLN A 114 16.17 -2.05 25.55
C GLN A 114 15.88 -1.98 24.04
N GLU A 115 14.93 -2.75 23.54
CA GLU A 115 14.50 -2.57 22.15
C GLU A 115 13.72 -1.27 22.04
N SER A 116 14.27 -0.36 21.27
CA SER A 116 13.74 0.97 21.04
C SER A 116 12.28 0.92 20.52
N THR A 117 11.46 1.83 21.03
CA THR A 117 10.18 2.18 20.43
C THR A 117 10.37 2.46 18.95
N LYS A 118 9.58 1.80 18.10
CA LYS A 118 9.63 2.03 16.65
C LYS A 118 8.31 1.75 15.96
N TRP A 119 8.23 2.21 14.73
CA TRP A 119 7.15 1.91 13.83
C TRP A 119 7.29 0.49 13.27
N TRP A 120 6.24 -0.33 13.45
CA TRP A 120 6.17 -1.69 12.94
C TRP A 120 5.14 -1.79 11.83
N PRO A 121 5.42 -2.49 10.72
CA PRO A 121 4.44 -2.74 9.69
C PRO A 121 3.27 -3.55 10.26
N ILE A 122 2.07 -3.17 9.83
CA ILE A 122 0.82 -3.89 10.08
C ILE A 122 0.07 -4.03 8.76
N ASP A 123 -1.00 -4.82 8.76
CA ASP A 123 -1.81 -5.03 7.56
C ASP A 123 -2.40 -3.70 7.05
N PRO A 124 -2.43 -3.49 5.73
CA PRO A 124 -3.04 -2.32 5.13
C PRO A 124 -4.56 -2.29 5.36
N SER A 125 -5.15 -1.11 5.27
CA SER A 125 -6.61 -0.96 5.28
C SER A 125 -7.17 -1.16 3.88
N GLU A 126 -7.90 -2.24 3.68
CA GLU A 126 -8.61 -2.50 2.42
C GLU A 126 -9.60 -1.37 2.08
N GLU A 127 -10.24 -0.77 3.08
CA GLU A 127 -11.15 0.36 2.89
C GLU A 127 -10.42 1.61 2.37
N ALA A 128 -9.23 1.89 2.90
CA ALA A 128 -8.43 3.02 2.47
C ALA A 128 -7.94 2.84 1.02
N GLU A 129 -7.48 1.64 0.67
CA GLU A 129 -7.10 1.31 -0.71
C GLU A 129 -8.30 1.40 -1.65
N ALA A 130 -9.44 0.80 -1.28
CA ALA A 130 -10.67 0.84 -2.06
C ALA A 130 -11.17 2.28 -2.30
N THR A 131 -11.00 3.17 -1.33
CA THR A 131 -11.36 4.58 -1.47
C THR A 131 -10.54 5.25 -2.57
N VAL A 132 -9.23 5.04 -2.61
CA VAL A 132 -8.36 5.59 -3.66
C VAL A 132 -8.70 4.98 -5.03
N VAL A 133 -8.89 3.67 -5.09
CA VAL A 133 -9.28 2.93 -6.30
C VAL A 133 -10.62 3.45 -6.86
N ASN A 134 -11.62 3.64 -6.00
CA ASN A 134 -12.92 4.15 -6.42
C ASN A 134 -12.83 5.59 -6.97
N ARG A 135 -12.01 6.45 -6.37
CA ARG A 135 -11.74 7.79 -6.88
C ARG A 135 -11.06 7.74 -8.25
N LEU A 136 -10.04 6.88 -8.40
CA LEU A 136 -9.35 6.65 -9.67
C LEU A 136 -10.33 6.22 -10.76
N ASN A 137 -11.13 5.19 -10.49
CA ASN A 137 -12.10 4.64 -11.45
C ASN A 137 -13.13 5.70 -11.88
N ARG A 138 -13.63 6.48 -10.94
CA ARG A 138 -14.56 7.58 -11.25
C ARG A 138 -13.92 8.61 -12.17
N LYS A 139 -12.67 9.02 -11.88
CA LYS A 139 -11.94 9.98 -12.70
C LYS A 139 -11.66 9.48 -14.10
N LEU A 140 -11.27 8.21 -14.22
CA LEU A 140 -11.03 7.60 -15.52
C LEU A 140 -12.32 7.45 -16.32
N LYS A 141 -13.42 7.08 -15.68
CA LYS A 141 -14.73 7.03 -16.32
C LYS A 141 -15.19 8.40 -16.85
N GLU A 142 -14.99 9.48 -16.08
CA GLU A 142 -15.27 10.87 -16.50
C GLU A 142 -14.45 11.26 -17.75
N LYS A 143 -13.26 10.69 -17.92
CA LYS A 143 -12.38 10.90 -19.08
C LYS A 143 -12.64 9.92 -20.25
N GLY A 144 -13.65 9.07 -20.15
CA GLY A 144 -14.02 8.10 -21.18
C GLY A 144 -13.12 6.88 -21.25
N CYS A 145 -12.31 6.61 -20.20
CA CYS A 145 -11.49 5.42 -20.11
C CYS A 145 -12.31 4.20 -19.72
N LEU A 146 -12.09 3.10 -20.44
CA LEU A 146 -12.73 1.82 -20.14
C LEU A 146 -11.77 0.96 -19.29
N ALA A 147 -12.31 0.35 -18.25
CA ALA A 147 -11.63 -0.73 -17.55
C ALA A 147 -11.62 -1.97 -18.47
N SER A 148 -10.48 -2.64 -18.57
CA SER A 148 -10.34 -3.87 -19.35
C SER A 148 -10.45 -5.10 -18.45
#